data_6cbda94161cdc990218865ccb277f5d8
#
_entry.id   6cbda94161cdc990218865ccb277f5d8
#
_cell.length_a   1.000
_cell.length_b   1.000
_cell.length_c   1.000
_cell.angle_alpha   90.00
_cell.angle_beta   90.00
_cell.angle_gamma   90.00
#
_symmetry.space_group_name_H-M   'P 1'
#
loop_
_entity.id
_entity.type
_entity.pdbx_description
1 polymer ?
#
loop_
_entity_poly.entity_id
_entity_poly.type
_entity_poly.pdbx_seq_one_letter_code
_entity_poly.pdbx_strand_id
1 'polypeptide(L)'
;MSRRIFPQLALALFVFTTAQVVRAQESLPDLVRRVKPSVVSVLTYDAKDQPLISGSGFFVRPGEVVTNLHVINGARRVEIHTLEGKGRTYPVAGTLAVDDEADLALLKVDLPAERSRPISLSAALPEEGEQVFVIGNPLRLEGSVSDGIVSAVREVPDVGRVIQITAPVSHGNSGSPLFNMRGQVIGIVTVKVTNGQNINLALAAARIANLRRARLISFKDLGSERAATQPEVLAEVWYRGGLDSLWLGNYDNALGYFETAANRNPRRPETWIQIGYCKVKQGRNDEAIRAYQRALQLRPNSAETYNKLGDAHYYAGRFNEAIQAYKQAARLRPDQPEAYYNLGLAYLEIGDREAAMVQSRLLEAIDVELNKKLRAELQR
;
A
#
# COMPACT_ATOMS: atom_id res chain seq x y z
N MET A 1 -91.96 -2.59 -40.92
CA MET A 1 -90.94 -3.48 -40.28
C MET A 1 -89.54 -2.95 -40.63
N SER A 2 -88.95 -2.21 -39.73
CA SER A 2 -87.66 -1.57 -39.95
C SER A 2 -86.60 -2.34 -39.18
N ARG A 3 -85.60 -2.93 -39.85
CA ARG A 3 -84.47 -3.60 -39.26
C ARG A 3 -83.35 -2.58 -39.00
N ARG A 4 -83.03 -2.35 -37.75
CA ARG A 4 -81.86 -1.54 -37.32
C ARG A 4 -80.62 -2.43 -37.37
N ILE A 5 -79.62 -2.03 -38.15
CA ILE A 5 -78.28 -2.61 -38.20
C ILE A 5 -77.43 -1.86 -37.23
N PHE A 6 -76.88 -2.55 -36.21
CA PHE A 6 -75.85 -1.99 -35.33
C PHE A 6 -74.47 -2.28 -35.92
N PRO A 7 -73.52 -1.30 -36.01
CA PRO A 7 -72.13 -1.57 -36.36
C PRO A 7 -71.40 -2.05 -35.14
N GLN A 8 -70.73 -3.20 -35.21
CA GLN A 8 -69.79 -3.67 -34.24
C GLN A 8 -68.46 -2.87 -34.38
N LEU A 9 -68.15 -2.13 -33.37
CA LEU A 9 -66.83 -1.45 -33.25
C LEU A 9 -65.81 -2.48 -32.78
N ALA A 10 -64.90 -2.92 -33.66
CA ALA A 10 -63.75 -3.73 -33.30
C ALA A 10 -62.69 -2.87 -32.69
N LEU A 11 -62.50 -2.98 -31.38
CA LEU A 11 -61.43 -2.32 -30.63
C LEU A 11 -60.14 -3.10 -30.84
N ALA A 12 -59.22 -2.61 -31.70
CA ALA A 12 -57.90 -3.19 -31.90
C ALA A 12 -57.00 -2.74 -30.74
N LEU A 13 -56.69 -3.67 -29.82
CA LEU A 13 -55.75 -3.47 -28.71
C LEU A 13 -54.33 -3.53 -29.26
N PHE A 14 -53.66 -2.37 -29.46
CA PHE A 14 -52.25 -2.30 -29.79
C PHE A 14 -51.43 -2.53 -28.50
N VAL A 15 -50.93 -3.74 -28.31
CA VAL A 15 -49.96 -4.04 -27.25
C VAL A 15 -48.58 -3.54 -27.70
N PHE A 16 -48.20 -2.35 -27.21
CA PHE A 16 -46.82 -1.90 -27.33
C PHE A 16 -45.92 -2.71 -26.37
N THR A 17 -45.28 -3.76 -26.87
CA THR A 17 -44.18 -4.40 -26.18
C THR A 17 -42.97 -3.50 -26.28
N THR A 18 -42.69 -2.71 -25.24
CA THR A 18 -41.39 -2.06 -25.06
C THR A 18 -40.35 -3.14 -24.82
N ALA A 19 -39.62 -3.53 -25.86
CA ALA A 19 -38.42 -4.34 -25.69
C ALA A 19 -37.44 -3.53 -24.85
N GLN A 20 -37.36 -3.85 -23.56
CA GLN A 20 -36.27 -3.39 -22.74
C GLN A 20 -34.99 -4.03 -23.30
N VAL A 21 -34.16 -3.23 -23.97
CA VAL A 21 -32.82 -3.63 -24.35
C VAL A 21 -32.04 -3.84 -23.05
N VAL A 22 -32.00 -5.07 -22.56
CA VAL A 22 -31.09 -5.49 -21.50
C VAL A 22 -29.71 -5.32 -22.10
N ARG A 23 -29.05 -4.17 -21.81
CA ARG A 23 -27.65 -4.02 -22.12
C ARG A 23 -26.91 -5.08 -21.31
N ALA A 24 -26.32 -6.04 -21.99
CA ALA A 24 -25.40 -7.00 -21.36
C ALA A 24 -24.39 -6.22 -20.56
N GLN A 25 -24.22 -6.60 -19.29
CA GLN A 25 -23.23 -5.97 -18.42
C GLN A 25 -21.85 -6.17 -19.05
N GLU A 26 -21.10 -5.08 -19.24
CA GLU A 26 -19.74 -5.12 -19.79
C GLU A 26 -18.86 -6.03 -18.92
N SER A 27 -18.07 -6.90 -19.54
CA SER A 27 -17.19 -7.81 -18.81
C SER A 27 -16.06 -7.03 -18.11
N LEU A 28 -15.52 -7.57 -16.99
CA LEU A 28 -14.40 -6.93 -16.29
C LEU A 28 -13.19 -6.69 -17.22
N PRO A 29 -12.78 -7.62 -18.11
CA PRO A 29 -11.70 -7.34 -19.07
C PRO A 29 -12.00 -6.16 -20.01
N ASP A 30 -13.26 -6.00 -20.44
CA ASP A 30 -13.65 -4.89 -21.32
C ASP A 30 -13.63 -3.56 -20.55
N LEU A 31 -14.19 -3.55 -19.34
CA LEU A 31 -14.11 -2.41 -18.42
C LEU A 31 -12.68 -1.97 -18.18
N VAL A 32 -11.80 -2.93 -17.87
CA VAL A 32 -10.36 -2.66 -17.65
C VAL A 32 -9.74 -2.02 -18.91
N ARG A 33 -9.96 -2.58 -20.09
CA ARG A 33 -9.45 -2.01 -21.36
C ARG A 33 -9.93 -0.58 -21.56
N ARG A 34 -11.17 -0.28 -21.21
CA ARG A 34 -11.77 1.04 -21.38
C ARG A 34 -11.23 2.08 -20.41
N VAL A 35 -11.02 1.72 -19.11
CA VAL A 35 -10.65 2.69 -18.09
C VAL A 35 -9.15 2.78 -17.80
N LYS A 36 -8.38 1.73 -18.14
CA LYS A 36 -6.92 1.69 -17.91
C LYS A 36 -6.15 2.88 -18.49
N PRO A 37 -6.49 3.43 -19.68
CA PRO A 37 -5.81 4.63 -20.21
C PRO A 37 -5.97 5.88 -19.35
N SER A 38 -6.93 5.91 -18.42
CA SER A 38 -7.14 7.01 -17.48
C SER A 38 -6.24 6.95 -16.25
N VAL A 39 -5.60 5.81 -16.01
CA VAL A 39 -4.72 5.56 -14.86
C VAL A 39 -3.27 5.81 -15.24
N VAL A 40 -2.50 6.35 -14.32
CA VAL A 40 -1.09 6.68 -14.52
C VAL A 40 -0.26 6.20 -13.33
N SER A 41 1.01 5.87 -13.59
CA SER A 41 2.02 5.77 -12.54
C SER A 41 2.53 7.16 -12.19
N VAL A 42 2.69 7.46 -10.90
CA VAL A 42 3.27 8.70 -10.41
C VAL A 42 4.68 8.40 -9.92
N LEU A 43 5.67 9.02 -10.54
CA LEU A 43 7.09 8.84 -10.25
C LEU A 43 7.63 10.11 -9.61
N THR A 44 8.33 9.97 -8.50
CA THR A 44 8.84 11.11 -7.73
C THR A 44 10.34 11.03 -7.54
N TYR A 45 10.99 12.19 -7.49
CA TYR A 45 12.42 12.33 -7.43
C TYR A 45 12.82 13.40 -6.40
N ASP A 46 13.96 13.19 -5.74
CA ASP A 46 14.55 14.12 -4.79
C ASP A 46 15.32 15.26 -5.45
N ALA A 47 16.01 16.08 -4.65
CA ALA A 47 16.83 17.20 -5.13
C ALA A 47 18.11 16.77 -5.90
N LYS A 48 18.45 15.49 -5.85
CA LYS A 48 19.60 14.89 -6.56
C LYS A 48 19.14 14.02 -7.75
N ASP A 49 17.86 14.15 -8.15
CA ASP A 49 17.24 13.34 -9.19
C ASP A 49 17.20 11.83 -8.88
N GLN A 50 17.34 11.45 -7.62
CA GLN A 50 17.20 10.06 -7.22
C GLN A 50 15.71 9.72 -7.05
N PRO A 51 15.26 8.54 -7.53
CA PRO A 51 13.89 8.10 -7.33
C PRO A 51 13.53 8.04 -5.85
N LEU A 52 12.38 8.62 -5.46
CA LEU A 52 11.85 8.57 -4.10
C LEU A 52 10.82 7.45 -3.96
N ILE A 53 9.59 7.77 -4.34
CA ILE A 53 8.44 6.89 -4.22
C ILE A 53 7.78 6.77 -5.60
N SER A 54 7.18 5.63 -5.86
CA SER A 54 6.20 5.47 -6.92
C SER A 54 4.82 5.21 -6.34
N GLY A 55 3.82 5.78 -6.97
CA GLY A 55 2.42 5.59 -6.64
C GLY A 55 1.59 5.53 -7.91
N SER A 56 0.30 5.64 -7.72
CA SER A 56 -0.69 5.69 -8.80
C SER A 56 -1.41 7.02 -8.81
N GLY A 57 -2.06 7.32 -9.91
CA GLY A 57 -2.96 8.44 -10.06
C GLY A 57 -3.92 8.20 -11.21
N PHE A 58 -4.85 9.10 -11.43
CA PHE A 58 -5.76 9.04 -12.56
C PHE A 58 -6.23 10.42 -12.99
N PHE A 59 -6.55 10.55 -14.27
CA PHE A 59 -7.04 11.79 -14.84
C PHE A 59 -8.48 12.06 -14.39
N VAL A 60 -8.71 13.20 -13.76
CA VAL A 60 -10.04 13.70 -13.38
C VAL A 60 -10.54 14.80 -14.31
N ARG A 61 -9.63 15.49 -14.99
CA ARG A 61 -9.88 16.51 -16.04
C ARG A 61 -8.71 16.51 -17.04
N PRO A 62 -8.86 17.15 -18.19
CA PRO A 62 -7.75 17.29 -19.13
C PRO A 62 -6.52 17.94 -18.49
N GLY A 63 -5.40 17.21 -18.47
CA GLY A 63 -4.15 17.65 -17.86
C GLY A 63 -4.15 17.72 -16.33
N GLU A 64 -5.11 17.08 -15.66
CA GLU A 64 -5.18 17.05 -14.21
C GLU A 64 -5.30 15.63 -13.68
N VAL A 65 -4.37 15.28 -12.83
CA VAL A 65 -4.26 13.94 -12.20
C VAL A 65 -4.45 14.10 -10.69
N VAL A 66 -5.29 13.25 -10.10
CA VAL A 66 -5.38 13.11 -8.65
C VAL A 66 -4.52 11.94 -8.19
N THR A 67 -3.86 12.09 -7.06
CA THR A 67 -3.08 11.07 -6.35
C THR A 67 -3.14 11.32 -4.85
N ASN A 68 -2.56 10.43 -4.05
CA ASN A 68 -2.36 10.71 -2.64
C ASN A 68 -1.25 11.74 -2.44
N LEU A 69 -1.42 12.59 -1.43
CA LEU A 69 -0.48 13.64 -1.10
C LEU A 69 0.86 13.07 -0.63
N HIS A 70 0.84 11.98 0.16
CA HIS A 70 2.07 11.34 0.61
C HIS A 70 2.94 10.81 -0.55
N VAL A 71 2.35 10.49 -1.71
CA VAL A 71 3.10 10.04 -2.90
C VAL A 71 4.04 11.12 -3.42
N ILE A 72 3.60 12.40 -3.37
CA ILE A 72 4.39 13.54 -3.88
C ILE A 72 5.13 14.30 -2.78
N ASN A 73 4.91 13.93 -1.52
CA ASN A 73 5.49 14.66 -0.40
C ASN A 73 7.02 14.48 -0.36
N GLY A 74 7.74 15.60 -0.26
CA GLY A 74 9.22 15.60 -0.29
C GLY A 74 9.83 15.55 -1.69
N ALA A 75 9.03 15.34 -2.74
CA ALA A 75 9.52 15.36 -4.11
C ALA A 75 9.99 16.76 -4.52
N ARG A 76 11.02 16.82 -5.35
CA ARG A 76 11.48 18.03 -6.05
C ARG A 76 11.07 18.02 -7.51
N ARG A 77 10.92 16.84 -8.07
CA ARG A 77 10.41 16.61 -9.42
C ARG A 77 9.43 15.47 -9.40
N VAL A 78 8.35 15.61 -10.15
CA VAL A 78 7.30 14.57 -10.31
C VAL A 78 7.04 14.38 -11.79
N GLU A 79 6.88 13.14 -12.18
CA GLU A 79 6.50 12.72 -13.53
C GLU A 79 5.32 11.76 -13.44
N ILE A 80 4.51 11.72 -14.48
CA ILE A 80 3.55 10.64 -14.67
C ILE A 80 3.97 9.76 -15.84
N HIS A 81 3.72 8.45 -15.73
CA HIS A 81 3.82 7.50 -16.83
C HIS A 81 2.43 6.99 -17.18
N THR A 82 2.04 7.15 -18.46
CA THR A 82 0.72 6.71 -18.94
C THR A 82 0.73 5.20 -19.22
N LEU A 83 -0.39 4.51 -18.96
CA LEU A 83 -0.52 3.07 -19.19
C LEU A 83 -1.08 2.70 -20.57
N GLU A 84 -1.20 3.67 -21.49
CA GLU A 84 -1.71 3.46 -22.84
C GLU A 84 -0.57 3.04 -23.79
N GLY A 85 -0.73 1.91 -24.47
CA GLY A 85 0.23 1.39 -25.45
C GLY A 85 1.59 1.07 -24.81
N LYS A 86 2.68 1.69 -25.35
CA LYS A 86 4.04 1.54 -24.79
C LYS A 86 4.30 2.46 -23.57
N GLY A 87 3.28 3.20 -23.13
CA GLY A 87 3.42 4.24 -22.14
C GLY A 87 4.29 5.43 -22.57
N ARG A 88 4.09 6.57 -21.91
CA ARG A 88 4.93 7.78 -22.08
C ARG A 88 5.02 8.51 -20.76
N THR A 89 6.17 9.11 -20.53
CA THR A 89 6.43 9.93 -19.34
C THR A 89 6.18 11.40 -19.68
N TYR A 90 5.51 12.11 -18.77
CA TYR A 90 5.22 13.53 -18.87
C TYR A 90 5.56 14.24 -17.56
N PRO A 91 6.14 15.44 -17.62
CA PRO A 91 6.45 16.22 -16.44
C PRO A 91 5.17 16.75 -15.77
N VAL A 92 5.22 16.88 -14.47
CA VAL A 92 4.18 17.51 -13.66
C VAL A 92 4.64 18.90 -13.27
N ALA A 93 3.86 19.93 -13.66
CA ALA A 93 4.21 21.33 -13.42
C ALA A 93 4.12 21.73 -11.93
N GLY A 94 3.29 21.05 -11.15
CA GLY A 94 3.07 21.33 -9.73
C GLY A 94 1.70 20.85 -9.26
N THR A 95 1.30 21.32 -8.08
CA THR A 95 0.01 21.00 -7.45
C THR A 95 -0.98 22.16 -7.62
N LEU A 96 -2.23 21.83 -7.95
CA LEU A 96 -3.36 22.75 -8.05
C LEU A 96 -4.22 22.77 -6.79
N ALA A 97 -4.21 21.69 -6.02
CA ALA A 97 -4.90 21.56 -4.75
C ALA A 97 -4.21 20.51 -3.88
N VAL A 98 -4.32 20.71 -2.58
CA VAL A 98 -3.85 19.78 -1.56
C VAL A 98 -4.92 19.69 -0.47
N ASP A 99 -5.19 18.47 -0.01
CA ASP A 99 -6.03 18.20 1.15
C ASP A 99 -5.21 17.32 2.11
N ASP A 100 -4.76 17.94 3.19
CA ASP A 100 -3.88 17.30 4.17
C ASP A 100 -4.59 16.23 4.98
N GLU A 101 -5.85 16.48 5.34
CA GLU A 101 -6.65 15.57 6.16
C GLU A 101 -7.03 14.31 5.39
N ALA A 102 -7.39 14.50 4.13
CA ALA A 102 -7.78 13.43 3.22
C ALA A 102 -6.60 12.77 2.48
N ASP A 103 -5.38 13.27 2.67
CA ASP A 103 -4.17 12.79 1.97
C ASP A 103 -4.33 12.83 0.44
N LEU A 104 -4.83 13.96 -0.12
CA LEU A 104 -5.06 14.12 -1.55
C LEU A 104 -4.24 15.25 -2.14
N ALA A 105 -3.81 15.08 -3.38
CA ALA A 105 -3.20 16.11 -4.22
C ALA A 105 -3.77 16.09 -5.64
N LEU A 106 -4.06 17.27 -6.18
CA LEU A 106 -4.43 17.49 -7.57
C LEU A 106 -3.22 18.06 -8.32
N LEU A 107 -2.72 17.32 -9.28
CA LEU A 107 -1.52 17.62 -10.06
C LEU A 107 -1.87 18.28 -11.39
N LYS A 108 -1.07 19.28 -11.80
CA LYS A 108 -1.07 19.81 -13.16
C LYS A 108 0.00 19.10 -13.98
N VAL A 109 -0.44 18.38 -15.01
CA VAL A 109 0.45 17.64 -15.90
C VAL A 109 0.62 18.40 -17.21
N ASP A 110 1.84 18.48 -17.69
CA ASP A 110 2.18 19.08 -18.98
C ASP A 110 2.18 18.01 -20.08
N LEU A 111 0.99 17.78 -20.65
CA LEU A 111 0.79 16.81 -21.74
C LEU A 111 -0.24 17.33 -22.75
N PRO A 112 -0.18 16.84 -24.02
CA PRO A 112 -1.19 17.14 -25.03
C PRO A 112 -2.60 16.72 -24.58
N ALA A 113 -3.60 17.57 -24.83
CA ALA A 113 -4.97 17.34 -24.37
C ALA A 113 -5.55 15.99 -24.85
N GLU A 114 -5.20 15.57 -26.07
CA GLU A 114 -5.61 14.31 -26.68
C GLU A 114 -5.01 13.07 -25.99
N ARG A 115 -3.98 13.26 -25.17
CA ARG A 115 -3.37 12.19 -24.35
C ARG A 115 -3.97 12.07 -22.96
N SER A 116 -4.75 13.05 -22.55
CA SER A 116 -5.49 13.01 -21.31
C SER A 116 -6.77 12.20 -21.48
N ARG A 117 -7.02 11.27 -20.57
CA ARG A 117 -8.21 10.40 -20.56
C ARG A 117 -8.97 10.57 -19.25
N PRO A 118 -9.67 11.70 -19.04
CA PRO A 118 -10.42 11.90 -17.81
C PRO A 118 -11.48 10.81 -17.59
N ILE A 119 -11.64 10.41 -16.35
CA ILE A 119 -12.64 9.42 -15.94
C ILE A 119 -13.70 10.05 -15.05
N SER A 120 -14.93 9.55 -15.14
CA SER A 120 -16.03 10.07 -14.33
C SER A 120 -15.95 9.60 -12.89
N LEU A 121 -16.19 10.53 -11.96
CA LEU A 121 -16.34 10.23 -10.54
C LEU A 121 -17.82 9.92 -10.26
N SER A 122 -18.09 8.90 -9.43
CA SER A 122 -19.43 8.63 -8.93
C SER A 122 -19.73 9.54 -7.74
N ALA A 123 -20.86 10.19 -7.75
CA ALA A 123 -21.36 10.92 -6.59
C ALA A 123 -22.02 9.99 -5.54
N ALA A 124 -22.47 8.82 -5.96
CA ALA A 124 -23.11 7.83 -5.08
C ALA A 124 -22.05 7.02 -4.33
N LEU A 125 -22.32 6.76 -3.04
CA LEU A 125 -21.55 5.80 -2.27
C LEU A 125 -21.93 4.39 -2.70
N PRO A 126 -20.99 3.44 -2.70
CA PRO A 126 -21.28 2.05 -2.98
C PRO A 126 -22.02 1.39 -1.81
N GLU A 127 -22.75 0.32 -2.13
CA GLU A 127 -23.36 -0.55 -1.12
C GLU A 127 -22.37 -1.65 -0.69
N GLU A 128 -22.54 -2.18 0.53
CA GLU A 128 -21.79 -3.36 0.99
C GLU A 128 -22.13 -4.57 0.10
N GLY A 129 -21.12 -5.32 -0.31
CA GLY A 129 -21.24 -6.42 -1.27
C GLY A 129 -21.13 -6.00 -2.73
N GLU A 130 -21.12 -4.71 -3.08
CA GLU A 130 -20.93 -4.22 -4.45
C GLU A 130 -19.57 -4.64 -4.98
N GLN A 131 -19.53 -5.22 -6.19
CA GLN A 131 -18.29 -5.58 -6.86
C GLN A 131 -17.49 -4.34 -7.27
N VAL A 132 -16.20 -4.39 -7.03
CA VAL A 132 -15.25 -3.30 -7.30
C VAL A 132 -13.94 -3.84 -7.84
N PHE A 133 -13.20 -2.98 -8.55
CA PHE A 133 -11.84 -3.30 -8.96
C PHE A 133 -10.93 -2.08 -8.86
N VAL A 134 -9.64 -2.34 -8.73
CA VAL A 134 -8.57 -1.35 -8.64
C VAL A 134 -7.61 -1.55 -9.80
N ILE A 135 -7.16 -0.48 -10.41
CA ILE A 135 -6.03 -0.49 -11.37
C ILE A 135 -4.95 0.41 -10.80
N GLY A 136 -3.75 -0.13 -10.61
CA GLY A 136 -2.67 0.62 -10.01
C GLY A 136 -1.29 0.18 -10.48
N ASN A 137 -0.28 0.65 -9.75
CA ASN A 137 1.13 0.35 -10.00
C ASN A 137 1.78 -0.30 -8.75
N PRO A 138 1.26 -1.47 -8.29
CA PRO A 138 1.84 -2.13 -7.15
C PRO A 138 3.29 -2.51 -7.48
N LEU A 139 4.24 -2.12 -6.61
CA LEU A 139 5.63 -2.56 -6.70
C LEU A 139 6.28 -2.29 -8.07
N ARG A 140 5.86 -1.23 -8.77
CA ARG A 140 6.25 -0.90 -10.15
C ARG A 140 5.78 -1.92 -11.22
N LEU A 141 4.79 -2.76 -10.87
CA LEU A 141 4.09 -3.61 -11.83
C LEU A 141 2.93 -2.82 -12.45
N GLU A 142 3.26 -1.99 -13.43
CA GLU A 142 2.37 -0.99 -14.01
C GLU A 142 1.07 -1.58 -14.56
N GLY A 143 -0.04 -0.97 -14.17
CA GLY A 143 -1.37 -1.33 -14.64
C GLY A 143 -1.88 -2.69 -14.16
N SER A 144 -1.42 -3.14 -12.98
CA SER A 144 -1.95 -4.33 -12.33
C SER A 144 -3.41 -4.11 -11.91
N VAL A 145 -4.20 -5.17 -12.03
CA VAL A 145 -5.64 -5.17 -11.70
C VAL A 145 -5.88 -6.09 -10.51
N SER A 146 -6.66 -5.63 -9.55
CA SER A 146 -7.22 -6.46 -8.48
C SER A 146 -8.71 -6.19 -8.34
N ASP A 147 -9.48 -7.20 -8.00
CA ASP A 147 -10.93 -7.11 -7.82
C ASP A 147 -11.36 -7.65 -6.46
N GLY A 148 -12.57 -7.30 -6.06
CA GLY A 148 -13.15 -7.68 -4.79
C GLY A 148 -14.52 -7.06 -4.60
N ILE A 149 -14.92 -6.90 -3.34
CA ILE A 149 -16.19 -6.26 -2.96
C ILE A 149 -15.97 -5.15 -1.94
N VAL A 150 -16.94 -4.26 -1.84
CA VAL A 150 -17.06 -3.34 -0.70
C VAL A 150 -17.44 -4.14 0.54
N SER A 151 -16.61 -4.09 1.57
CA SER A 151 -16.88 -4.78 2.86
C SER A 151 -17.51 -3.86 3.91
N ALA A 152 -17.30 -2.54 3.81
CA ALA A 152 -17.97 -1.55 4.66
C ALA A 152 -17.79 -0.14 4.10
N VAL A 153 -18.72 0.76 4.45
CA VAL A 153 -18.56 2.21 4.28
C VAL A 153 -18.64 2.87 5.64
N ARG A 154 -17.64 3.66 6.00
CA ARG A 154 -17.52 4.29 7.33
C ARG A 154 -17.34 5.79 7.22
N GLU A 155 -17.90 6.54 8.16
CA GLU A 155 -17.59 7.96 8.34
C GLU A 155 -16.41 8.08 9.29
N VAL A 156 -15.36 8.78 8.85
CA VAL A 156 -14.17 9.06 9.68
C VAL A 156 -14.10 10.58 9.88
N PRO A 157 -14.09 11.08 11.12
CA PRO A 157 -14.00 12.51 11.41
C PRO A 157 -12.84 13.14 10.63
N ASP A 158 -13.03 14.33 10.12
CA ASP A 158 -12.09 15.16 9.35
C ASP A 158 -11.66 14.59 7.98
N VAL A 159 -11.66 13.26 7.81
CA VAL A 159 -11.31 12.56 6.56
C VAL A 159 -12.54 12.42 5.64
N GLY A 160 -13.72 12.15 6.21
CA GLY A 160 -14.95 11.90 5.48
C GLY A 160 -15.25 10.41 5.28
N ARG A 161 -15.95 10.06 4.20
CA ARG A 161 -16.37 8.69 3.90
C ARG A 161 -15.23 7.83 3.39
N VAL A 162 -15.00 6.71 4.07
CA VAL A 162 -13.97 5.72 3.75
C VAL A 162 -14.63 4.40 3.38
N ILE A 163 -14.21 3.81 2.28
CA ILE A 163 -14.71 2.55 1.71
C ILE A 163 -13.68 1.47 2.04
N GLN A 164 -14.09 0.47 2.81
CA GLN A 164 -13.29 -0.72 3.05
C GLN A 164 -13.56 -1.76 1.96
N ILE A 165 -12.51 -2.37 1.41
CA ILE A 165 -12.61 -3.31 0.29
C ILE A 165 -11.85 -4.60 0.58
N THR A 166 -12.27 -5.68 -0.09
CA THR A 166 -11.55 -6.97 -0.06
C THR A 166 -10.53 -7.08 -1.18
N ALA A 167 -10.61 -6.23 -2.22
CA ALA A 167 -9.63 -6.21 -3.30
C ALA A 167 -8.21 -6.05 -2.75
N PRO A 168 -7.26 -6.95 -3.08
CA PRO A 168 -5.89 -6.84 -2.61
C PRO A 168 -5.22 -5.55 -3.07
N VAL A 169 -4.66 -4.79 -2.13
CA VAL A 169 -3.86 -3.59 -2.43
C VAL A 169 -2.55 -3.65 -1.66
N SER A 170 -1.50 -3.10 -2.23
CA SER A 170 -0.15 -3.07 -1.67
C SER A 170 0.51 -1.71 -1.91
N HIS A 171 1.77 -1.56 -1.47
CA HIS A 171 2.56 -0.37 -1.77
C HIS A 171 2.60 -0.12 -3.29
N GLY A 172 2.43 1.13 -3.70
CA GLY A 172 2.29 1.54 -5.10
C GLY A 172 0.85 1.63 -5.60
N ASN A 173 -0.13 1.02 -4.91
CA ASN A 173 -1.55 1.27 -5.16
C ASN A 173 -2.06 2.57 -4.53
N SER A 174 -1.28 3.27 -3.70
CA SER A 174 -1.64 4.59 -3.20
C SER A 174 -1.91 5.54 -4.36
N GLY A 175 -3.10 6.17 -4.36
CA GLY A 175 -3.56 7.04 -5.44
C GLY A 175 -4.27 6.31 -6.59
N SER A 176 -4.41 4.98 -6.55
CA SER A 176 -5.17 4.22 -7.54
C SER A 176 -6.66 4.51 -7.46
N PRO A 177 -7.36 4.60 -8.61
CA PRO A 177 -8.82 4.67 -8.61
C PRO A 177 -9.43 3.32 -8.18
N LEU A 178 -10.45 3.40 -7.34
CA LEU A 178 -11.38 2.31 -7.05
C LEU A 178 -12.59 2.46 -7.96
N PHE A 179 -12.87 1.46 -8.78
CA PHE A 179 -13.95 1.46 -9.76
C PHE A 179 -15.13 0.60 -9.33
N ASN A 180 -16.33 1.03 -9.69
CA ASN A 180 -17.52 0.16 -9.75
C ASN A 180 -17.60 -0.59 -11.10
N MET A 181 -18.54 -1.54 -11.21
CA MET A 181 -18.74 -2.32 -12.44
C MET A 181 -19.39 -1.54 -13.60
N ARG A 182 -19.56 -0.22 -13.45
CA ARG A 182 -19.90 0.72 -14.54
C ARG A 182 -18.66 1.45 -15.07
N GLY A 183 -17.48 1.21 -14.46
CA GLY A 183 -16.22 1.87 -14.78
C GLY A 183 -16.16 3.32 -14.31
N GLN A 184 -16.92 3.70 -13.29
CA GLN A 184 -16.85 4.99 -12.63
C GLN A 184 -15.97 4.88 -11.39
N VAL A 185 -15.20 5.91 -11.09
CA VAL A 185 -14.41 5.98 -9.87
C VAL A 185 -15.32 6.30 -8.69
N ILE A 186 -15.39 5.38 -7.73
CA ILE A 186 -16.14 5.52 -6.47
C ILE A 186 -15.23 5.94 -5.31
N GLY A 187 -13.91 5.81 -5.47
CA GLY A 187 -12.93 6.20 -4.46
C GLY A 187 -11.50 6.21 -4.97
N ILE A 188 -10.59 6.63 -4.12
CA ILE A 188 -9.15 6.60 -4.32
C ILE A 188 -8.51 5.73 -3.22
N VAL A 189 -7.72 4.75 -3.63
CA VAL A 189 -7.07 3.83 -2.69
C VAL A 189 -6.02 4.57 -1.87
N THR A 190 -6.10 4.41 -0.57
CA THR A 190 -5.07 4.84 0.37
C THR A 190 -4.67 3.65 1.24
N VAL A 191 -3.39 3.29 1.21
CA VAL A 191 -2.89 2.16 2.02
C VAL A 191 -2.59 2.68 3.42
N LYS A 192 -3.41 2.30 4.39
CA LYS A 192 -3.18 2.61 5.80
C LYS A 192 -2.95 1.31 6.56
N VAL A 193 -1.74 1.10 7.04
CA VAL A 193 -1.43 -0.03 7.93
C VAL A 193 -1.83 0.35 9.35
N THR A 194 -2.81 -0.34 9.92
CA THR A 194 -3.16 -0.20 11.34
C THR A 194 -2.87 -1.52 12.03
N ASN A 195 -1.97 -1.50 13.02
CA ASN A 195 -1.71 -2.60 13.98
C ASN A 195 -1.52 -4.01 13.36
N GLY A 196 -0.75 -4.12 12.27
CA GLY A 196 -0.33 -5.42 11.71
C GLY A 196 -1.36 -6.15 10.85
N GLN A 197 -2.55 -5.58 10.63
CA GLN A 197 -3.52 -6.08 9.64
C GLN A 197 -3.58 -5.13 8.44
N ASN A 198 -3.46 -5.67 7.24
CA ASN A 198 -3.68 -4.92 6.00
C ASN A 198 -5.19 -4.68 5.83
N ILE A 199 -5.65 -3.49 6.22
CA ILE A 199 -7.01 -3.04 5.94
C ILE A 199 -6.95 -2.23 4.64
N ASN A 200 -7.57 -2.76 3.59
CA ASN A 200 -7.64 -2.11 2.29
C ASN A 200 -8.73 -1.04 2.32
N LEU A 201 -8.31 0.21 2.23
CA LEU A 201 -9.19 1.37 2.33
C LEU A 201 -9.10 2.23 1.08
N ALA A 202 -10.23 2.83 0.71
CA ALA A 202 -10.29 3.89 -0.28
C ALA A 202 -11.10 5.07 0.28
N LEU A 203 -10.65 6.29 0.01
CA LEU A 203 -11.40 7.50 0.31
C LEU A 203 -12.47 7.70 -0.76
N ALA A 204 -13.70 8.02 -0.37
CA ALA A 204 -14.81 8.18 -1.31
C ALA A 204 -14.57 9.32 -2.33
N ALA A 205 -15.00 9.10 -3.58
CA ALA A 205 -14.77 10.02 -4.70
C ALA A 205 -15.38 11.41 -4.50
N ALA A 206 -16.38 11.56 -3.65
CA ALA A 206 -16.97 12.85 -3.29
C ALA A 206 -15.92 13.83 -2.71
N ARG A 207 -14.92 13.35 -1.97
CA ARG A 207 -13.85 14.20 -1.44
C ARG A 207 -12.96 14.75 -2.57
N ILE A 208 -12.71 13.93 -3.61
CA ILE A 208 -11.96 14.36 -4.81
C ILE A 208 -12.73 15.47 -5.56
N ALA A 209 -14.04 15.31 -5.70
CA ALA A 209 -14.89 16.29 -6.38
C ALA A 209 -14.87 17.65 -5.66
N ASN A 210 -14.68 17.66 -4.35
CA ASN A 210 -14.65 18.84 -3.50
C ASN A 210 -13.27 19.52 -3.42
N LEU A 211 -12.22 18.97 -4.04
CA LEU A 211 -10.90 19.62 -4.09
C LEU A 211 -10.99 20.98 -4.76
N ARG A 212 -10.74 22.03 -3.98
CA ARG A 212 -10.76 23.43 -4.47
C ARG A 212 -9.43 23.74 -5.14
N ARG A 213 -9.48 24.08 -6.41
CA ARG A 213 -8.30 24.56 -7.13
C ARG A 213 -7.79 25.86 -6.52
N ALA A 214 -6.49 25.91 -6.31
CA ALA A 214 -5.77 27.09 -5.90
C ALA A 214 -4.75 27.50 -6.97
N ARG A 215 -3.88 28.44 -6.64
CA ARG A 215 -2.72 28.78 -7.45
C ARG A 215 -1.82 27.55 -7.59
N LEU A 216 -1.22 27.38 -8.77
CA LEU A 216 -0.19 26.36 -9.00
C LEU A 216 0.97 26.56 -8.03
N ILE A 217 1.26 25.53 -7.22
CA ILE A 217 2.37 25.50 -6.26
C ILE A 217 3.42 24.54 -6.79
N SER A 218 4.67 24.99 -6.88
CA SER A 218 5.78 24.14 -7.28
C SER A 218 6.10 23.11 -6.20
N PHE A 219 6.68 21.97 -6.58
CA PHE A 219 7.10 20.95 -5.60
C PHE A 219 8.17 21.45 -4.64
N LYS A 220 8.99 22.41 -5.07
CA LYS A 220 9.98 23.08 -4.21
C LYS A 220 9.30 23.86 -3.09
N ASP A 221 8.29 24.65 -3.41
CA ASP A 221 7.57 25.50 -2.46
C ASP A 221 6.72 24.63 -1.52
N LEU A 222 5.98 23.66 -2.08
CA LEU A 222 5.20 22.69 -1.32
C LEU A 222 6.08 21.95 -0.29
N GLY A 223 7.26 21.49 -0.72
CA GLY A 223 8.19 20.79 0.14
C GLY A 223 8.79 21.68 1.24
N SER A 224 9.01 22.96 0.96
CA SER A 224 9.56 23.92 1.93
C SER A 224 8.55 24.27 3.02
N GLU A 225 7.31 24.54 2.65
CA GLU A 225 6.21 24.85 3.57
C GLU A 225 5.92 23.67 4.51
N ARG A 226 5.90 22.44 3.97
CA ARG A 226 5.58 21.24 4.74
C ARG A 226 6.73 20.74 5.60
N ALA A 227 7.97 20.86 5.14
CA ALA A 227 9.15 20.48 5.94
C ALA A 227 9.23 21.25 7.26
N ALA A 228 8.72 22.48 7.28
CA ALA A 228 8.67 23.32 8.48
C ALA A 228 7.56 22.90 9.45
N THR A 229 6.47 22.27 8.96
CA THR A 229 5.26 22.03 9.74
C THR A 229 5.00 20.59 10.11
N GLN A 230 5.53 19.59 9.36
CA GLN A 230 5.19 18.18 9.55
C GLN A 230 6.38 17.22 9.33
N PRO A 231 7.39 17.20 10.19
CA PRO A 231 8.56 16.32 10.03
C PRO A 231 8.20 14.82 10.07
N GLU A 232 7.14 14.46 10.79
CA GLU A 232 6.68 13.06 10.92
C GLU A 232 6.06 12.52 9.63
N VAL A 233 5.32 13.34 8.89
CA VAL A 233 4.77 12.98 7.58
C VAL A 233 5.90 12.71 6.57
N LEU A 234 6.94 13.54 6.59
CA LEU A 234 8.12 13.31 5.76
C LEU A 234 8.87 12.03 6.15
N ALA A 235 8.95 11.72 7.45
CA ALA A 235 9.54 10.47 7.91
C ALA A 235 8.77 9.24 7.37
N GLU A 236 7.44 9.31 7.30
CA GLU A 236 6.60 8.24 6.73
C GLU A 236 6.89 8.05 5.24
N VAL A 237 7.04 9.11 4.47
CA VAL A 237 7.37 9.06 3.03
C VAL A 237 8.69 8.30 2.82
N TRP A 238 9.74 8.67 3.57
CA TRP A 238 11.03 8.00 3.48
C TRP A 238 10.96 6.54 3.94
N TYR A 239 10.21 6.25 5.00
CA TYR A 239 9.99 4.90 5.47
C TYR A 239 9.34 4.00 4.41
N ARG A 240 8.33 4.49 3.70
CA ARG A 240 7.66 3.76 2.60
C ARG A 240 8.59 3.53 1.42
N GLY A 241 9.37 4.53 1.01
CA GLY A 241 10.40 4.36 -0.03
C GLY A 241 11.42 3.28 0.32
N GLY A 242 11.75 3.17 1.62
CA GLY A 242 12.57 2.07 2.13
C GLY A 242 11.91 0.70 1.96
N LEU A 243 10.62 0.57 2.28
CA LEU A 243 9.89 -0.69 2.11
C LEU A 243 9.81 -1.10 0.63
N ASP A 244 9.56 -0.16 -0.28
CA ASP A 244 9.53 -0.42 -1.73
C ASP A 244 10.91 -0.93 -2.22
N SER A 245 11.99 -0.32 -1.73
CA SER A 245 13.35 -0.74 -2.06
C SER A 245 13.68 -2.13 -1.49
N LEU A 246 13.20 -2.47 -0.29
CA LEU A 246 13.32 -3.82 0.28
C LEU A 246 12.63 -4.87 -0.58
N TRP A 247 11.43 -4.56 -1.03
CA TRP A 247 10.68 -5.48 -1.90
C TRP A 247 11.44 -5.80 -3.19
N LEU A 248 12.14 -4.82 -3.73
CA LEU A 248 13.00 -4.98 -4.92
C LEU A 248 14.34 -5.66 -4.59
N GLY A 249 14.58 -6.06 -3.33
CA GLY A 249 15.85 -6.64 -2.90
C GLY A 249 17.01 -5.64 -2.83
N ASN A 250 16.74 -4.34 -3.01
CA ASN A 250 17.76 -3.31 -2.98
C ASN A 250 18.00 -2.80 -1.55
N TYR A 251 18.79 -3.56 -0.79
CA TYR A 251 19.05 -3.27 0.63
C TYR A 251 19.84 -1.97 0.84
N ASP A 252 20.69 -1.55 -0.10
CA ASP A 252 21.47 -0.32 0.00
C ASP A 252 20.57 0.91 -0.10
N ASN A 253 19.71 0.96 -1.13
CA ASN A 253 18.74 2.03 -1.27
C ASN A 253 17.74 2.04 -0.11
N ALA A 254 17.24 0.87 0.30
CA ALA A 254 16.32 0.75 1.41
C ALA A 254 16.93 1.33 2.70
N LEU A 255 18.20 1.02 2.97
CA LEU A 255 18.92 1.54 4.14
C LEU A 255 18.99 3.07 4.11
N GLY A 256 19.36 3.67 2.99
CA GLY A 256 19.43 5.13 2.84
C GLY A 256 18.08 5.81 3.10
N TYR A 257 16.99 5.21 2.62
CA TYR A 257 15.63 5.66 2.87
C TYR A 257 15.26 5.57 4.36
N PHE A 258 15.53 4.44 5.01
CA PHE A 258 15.22 4.27 6.44
C PHE A 258 16.07 5.15 7.34
N GLU A 259 17.35 5.34 7.04
CA GLU A 259 18.21 6.27 7.77
C GLU A 259 17.70 7.72 7.65
N THR A 260 17.22 8.12 6.47
CA THR A 260 16.59 9.43 6.29
C THR A 260 15.28 9.54 7.09
N ALA A 261 14.46 8.48 7.11
CA ALA A 261 13.26 8.41 7.93
C ALA A 261 13.57 8.51 9.43
N ALA A 262 14.62 7.81 9.91
CA ALA A 262 15.06 7.84 11.30
C ALA A 262 15.58 9.22 11.72
N ASN A 263 16.27 9.94 10.84
CA ASN A 263 16.72 11.31 11.08
C ASN A 263 15.53 12.29 11.23
N ARG A 264 14.40 12.02 10.56
CA ARG A 264 13.19 12.86 10.64
C ARG A 264 12.31 12.50 11.83
N ASN A 265 12.17 11.21 12.11
CA ASN A 265 11.44 10.69 13.27
C ASN A 265 12.25 9.58 13.96
N PRO A 266 13.16 9.92 14.87
CA PRO A 266 14.01 8.95 15.58
C PRO A 266 13.25 8.12 16.63
N ARG A 267 11.96 8.45 16.90
CA ARG A 267 11.14 7.77 17.90
C ARG A 267 10.27 6.63 17.30
N ARG A 268 10.39 6.34 16.02
CA ARG A 268 9.65 5.26 15.36
C ARG A 268 10.43 3.94 15.42
N PRO A 269 10.02 2.95 16.24
CA PRO A 269 10.77 1.70 16.40
C PRO A 269 10.81 0.87 15.10
N GLU A 270 9.77 0.90 14.27
CA GLU A 270 9.72 0.16 13.00
C GLU A 270 10.85 0.57 12.06
N THR A 271 11.20 1.85 12.03
CA THR A 271 12.30 2.35 11.18
C THR A 271 13.65 1.73 11.59
N TRP A 272 13.91 1.65 12.89
CA TRP A 272 15.13 1.04 13.41
C TRP A 272 15.17 -0.47 13.19
N ILE A 273 14.02 -1.14 13.23
CA ILE A 273 13.90 -2.57 12.87
C ILE A 273 14.31 -2.79 11.41
N GLN A 274 13.83 -1.95 10.49
CA GLN A 274 14.17 -2.08 9.06
C GLN A 274 15.64 -1.72 8.79
N ILE A 275 16.20 -0.72 9.47
CA ILE A 275 17.63 -0.42 9.42
C ILE A 275 18.44 -1.65 9.83
N GLY A 276 18.10 -2.27 10.97
CA GLY A 276 18.74 -3.49 11.44
C GLY A 276 18.66 -4.63 10.41
N TYR A 277 17.50 -4.83 9.83
CA TYR A 277 17.31 -5.84 8.80
C TYR A 277 18.20 -5.62 7.56
N CYS A 278 18.24 -4.41 7.02
CA CYS A 278 19.12 -4.06 5.90
C CYS A 278 20.58 -4.33 6.25
N LYS A 279 21.01 -3.94 7.46
CA LYS A 279 22.40 -4.14 7.91
C LYS A 279 22.77 -5.62 8.06
N VAL A 280 21.85 -6.48 8.56
CA VAL A 280 22.06 -7.95 8.56
C VAL A 280 22.24 -8.45 7.13
N LYS A 281 21.37 -8.02 6.18
CA LYS A 281 21.49 -8.45 4.78
C LYS A 281 22.80 -8.02 4.11
N GLN A 282 23.44 -6.97 4.61
CA GLN A 282 24.76 -6.49 4.19
C GLN A 282 25.93 -7.14 4.96
N GLY A 283 25.67 -8.06 5.91
CA GLY A 283 26.68 -8.64 6.79
C GLY A 283 27.21 -7.69 7.88
N ARG A 284 26.60 -6.51 8.04
CA ARG A 284 26.99 -5.47 9.02
C ARG A 284 26.33 -5.73 10.37
N ASN A 285 26.59 -6.90 10.96
CA ASN A 285 25.85 -7.42 12.10
C ASN A 285 25.96 -6.54 13.35
N ASP A 286 27.13 -5.94 13.64
CA ASP A 286 27.31 -5.04 14.78
C ASP A 286 26.44 -3.78 14.68
N GLU A 287 26.26 -3.26 13.49
CA GLU A 287 25.41 -2.10 13.28
C GLU A 287 23.92 -2.48 13.35
N ALA A 288 23.56 -3.69 12.89
CA ALA A 288 22.23 -4.24 13.04
C ALA A 288 21.84 -4.40 14.52
N ILE A 289 22.74 -4.93 15.33
CA ILE A 289 22.56 -5.06 16.78
C ILE A 289 22.22 -3.70 17.40
N ARG A 290 23.00 -2.65 17.09
CA ARG A 290 22.72 -1.31 17.59
C ARG A 290 21.36 -0.77 17.16
N ALA A 291 20.97 -1.02 15.92
CA ALA A 291 19.67 -0.59 15.41
C ALA A 291 18.49 -1.32 16.11
N TYR A 292 18.58 -2.65 16.30
CA TYR A 292 17.58 -3.40 17.05
C TYR A 292 17.52 -3.02 18.52
N GLN A 293 18.65 -2.77 19.16
CA GLN A 293 18.70 -2.23 20.53
C GLN A 293 17.99 -0.87 20.61
N ARG A 294 18.19 0.01 19.61
CA ARG A 294 17.47 1.27 19.55
C ARG A 294 15.97 1.08 19.39
N ALA A 295 15.53 0.14 18.57
CA ALA A 295 14.11 -0.23 18.45
C ALA A 295 13.53 -0.72 19.78
N LEU A 296 14.27 -1.55 20.53
CA LEU A 296 13.85 -2.06 21.83
C LEU A 296 13.83 -0.99 22.93
N GLN A 297 14.71 0.03 22.89
CA GLN A 297 14.59 1.19 23.77
C GLN A 297 13.27 1.93 23.58
N LEU A 298 12.76 1.98 22.35
CA LEU A 298 11.49 2.63 22.00
C LEU A 298 10.28 1.73 22.26
N ARG A 299 10.43 0.42 22.06
CA ARG A 299 9.38 -0.60 22.28
C ARG A 299 9.97 -1.84 22.98
N PRO A 300 10.05 -1.83 24.33
CA PRO A 300 10.74 -2.89 25.08
C PRO A 300 10.11 -4.28 24.99
N ASN A 301 8.79 -4.37 24.69
CA ASN A 301 8.05 -5.62 24.70
C ASN A 301 7.80 -6.17 23.27
N SER A 302 8.78 -6.08 22.39
CA SER A 302 8.67 -6.59 21.02
C SER A 302 9.40 -7.92 20.87
N ALA A 303 8.65 -9.04 20.93
CA ALA A 303 9.19 -10.37 20.71
C ALA A 303 9.88 -10.50 19.33
N GLU A 304 9.26 -9.94 18.28
CA GLU A 304 9.83 -9.91 16.94
C GLU A 304 11.20 -9.23 16.92
N THR A 305 11.33 -8.07 17.58
CA THR A 305 12.61 -7.33 17.60
C THR A 305 13.67 -8.08 18.39
N TYR A 306 13.31 -8.76 19.50
CA TYR A 306 14.24 -9.62 20.22
C TYR A 306 14.70 -10.80 19.38
N ASN A 307 13.81 -11.42 18.60
CA ASN A 307 14.20 -12.51 17.68
C ASN A 307 15.20 -12.02 16.63
N LYS A 308 14.92 -10.87 15.98
CA LYS A 308 15.85 -10.22 15.03
C LYS A 308 17.18 -9.81 15.66
N LEU A 309 17.17 -9.36 16.91
CA LEU A 309 18.39 -9.09 17.67
C LEU A 309 19.19 -10.36 17.92
N GLY A 310 18.50 -11.47 18.24
CA GLY A 310 19.10 -12.79 18.35
C GLY A 310 19.76 -13.23 17.05
N ASP A 311 19.05 -13.07 15.91
CA ASP A 311 19.60 -13.38 14.59
C ASP A 311 20.88 -12.56 14.31
N ALA A 312 20.89 -11.27 14.61
CA ALA A 312 22.07 -10.41 14.41
C ALA A 312 23.25 -10.84 15.28
N HIS A 313 23.01 -11.24 16.53
CA HIS A 313 24.04 -11.81 17.40
C HIS A 313 24.54 -13.16 16.90
N TYR A 314 23.63 -14.02 16.44
CA TYR A 314 23.97 -15.33 15.88
C TYR A 314 24.90 -15.18 14.67
N TYR A 315 24.53 -14.33 13.70
CA TYR A 315 25.37 -14.04 12.52
C TYR A 315 26.67 -13.32 12.85
N ALA A 316 26.76 -12.68 14.01
CA ALA A 316 28.00 -12.13 14.53
C ALA A 316 28.88 -13.15 15.29
N GLY A 317 28.44 -14.42 15.40
CA GLY A 317 29.11 -15.48 16.17
C GLY A 317 28.98 -15.31 17.70
N ARG A 318 28.08 -14.44 18.17
CA ARG A 318 27.86 -14.16 19.60
C ARG A 318 26.69 -15.00 20.09
N PHE A 319 26.92 -16.32 20.15
CA PHE A 319 25.83 -17.29 20.41
C PHE A 319 25.22 -17.15 21.81
N ASN A 320 26.00 -16.79 22.83
CA ASN A 320 25.45 -16.57 24.18
C ASN A 320 24.48 -15.39 24.22
N GLU A 321 24.81 -14.28 23.56
CA GLU A 321 23.96 -13.10 23.46
C GLU A 321 22.70 -13.41 22.58
N ALA A 322 22.86 -14.20 21.53
CA ALA A 322 21.75 -14.68 20.73
C ALA A 322 20.75 -15.48 21.57
N ILE A 323 21.24 -16.43 22.38
CA ILE A 323 20.42 -17.21 23.32
C ILE A 323 19.64 -16.30 24.27
N GLN A 324 20.27 -15.26 24.82
CA GLN A 324 19.56 -14.34 25.72
C GLN A 324 18.45 -13.58 25.00
N ALA A 325 18.70 -13.11 23.78
CA ALA A 325 17.71 -12.42 22.98
C ALA A 325 16.53 -13.33 22.60
N TYR A 326 16.80 -14.54 22.11
CA TYR A 326 15.76 -15.51 21.77
C TYR A 326 14.93 -15.96 22.99
N LYS A 327 15.55 -16.09 24.17
CA LYS A 327 14.80 -16.35 25.42
C LYS A 327 13.82 -15.23 25.75
N GLN A 328 14.21 -13.97 25.53
CA GLN A 328 13.28 -12.84 25.71
C GLN A 328 12.13 -12.87 24.70
N ALA A 329 12.42 -13.22 23.43
CA ALA A 329 11.39 -13.39 22.40
C ALA A 329 10.39 -14.48 22.80
N ALA A 330 10.86 -15.68 23.17
CA ALA A 330 10.03 -16.79 23.61
C ALA A 330 9.20 -16.46 24.88
N ARG A 331 9.78 -15.69 25.81
CA ARG A 331 9.04 -15.25 27.01
C ARG A 331 7.90 -14.29 26.68
N LEU A 332 8.11 -13.38 25.71
CA LEU A 332 7.10 -12.39 25.31
C LEU A 332 6.01 -13.01 24.44
N ARG A 333 6.34 -14.00 23.63
CA ARG A 333 5.42 -14.73 22.74
C ARG A 333 5.70 -16.23 22.79
N PRO A 334 5.16 -16.94 23.81
CA PRO A 334 5.40 -18.39 23.97
C PRO A 334 4.79 -19.26 22.86
N ASP A 335 3.88 -18.70 22.09
CA ASP A 335 3.22 -19.33 20.95
C ASP A 335 4.02 -19.21 19.62
N GLN A 336 5.13 -18.48 19.59
CA GLN A 336 5.95 -18.29 18.39
C GLN A 336 7.04 -19.37 18.27
N PRO A 337 6.92 -20.31 17.30
CA PRO A 337 7.85 -21.42 17.17
C PRO A 337 9.26 -21.00 16.72
N GLU A 338 9.41 -19.89 15.99
CA GLU A 338 10.71 -19.43 15.47
C GLU A 338 11.72 -19.14 16.59
N ALA A 339 11.25 -18.60 17.72
CA ALA A 339 12.14 -18.30 18.85
C ALA A 339 12.75 -19.57 19.44
N TYR A 340 11.99 -20.66 19.57
CA TYR A 340 12.48 -21.94 20.06
C TYR A 340 13.40 -22.63 19.07
N TYR A 341 13.07 -22.56 17.77
CA TYR A 341 13.93 -23.08 16.72
C TYR A 341 15.31 -22.39 16.74
N ASN A 342 15.32 -21.06 16.76
CA ASN A 342 16.55 -20.27 16.78
C ASN A 342 17.34 -20.49 18.08
N LEU A 343 16.67 -20.62 19.24
CA LEU A 343 17.29 -21.04 20.51
C LEU A 343 17.96 -22.40 20.35
N GLY A 344 17.29 -23.38 19.76
CA GLY A 344 17.85 -24.70 19.52
C GLY A 344 19.12 -24.65 18.70
N LEU A 345 19.12 -23.88 17.59
CA LEU A 345 20.30 -23.69 16.76
C LEU A 345 21.44 -23.03 17.55
N ALA A 346 21.14 -21.95 18.29
CA ALA A 346 22.16 -21.25 19.06
C ALA A 346 22.78 -22.12 20.18
N TYR A 347 22.00 -23.02 20.80
CA TYR A 347 22.50 -23.98 21.74
C TYR A 347 23.42 -25.04 21.08
N LEU A 348 23.10 -25.46 19.85
CA LEU A 348 23.99 -26.39 19.10
C LEU A 348 25.34 -25.75 18.81
N GLU A 349 25.37 -24.47 18.45
CA GLU A 349 26.61 -23.74 18.17
C GLU A 349 27.57 -23.66 19.38
N ILE A 350 27.03 -23.64 20.62
CA ILE A 350 27.83 -23.68 21.84
C ILE A 350 28.03 -25.09 22.39
N GLY A 351 27.55 -26.12 21.68
CA GLY A 351 27.69 -27.54 22.06
C GLY A 351 26.69 -28.01 23.11
N ASP A 352 25.72 -27.21 23.52
CA ASP A 352 24.70 -27.57 24.51
C ASP A 352 23.53 -28.33 23.84
N ARG A 353 23.80 -29.57 23.48
CA ARG A 353 22.83 -30.48 22.82
C ARG A 353 21.62 -30.77 23.71
N GLU A 354 21.81 -30.78 25.04
CA GLU A 354 20.72 -31.06 25.98
C GLU A 354 19.71 -29.90 25.97
N ALA A 355 20.17 -28.67 26.05
CA ALA A 355 19.30 -27.50 25.92
C ALA A 355 18.62 -27.44 24.55
N ALA A 356 19.31 -27.79 23.47
CA ALA A 356 18.71 -27.87 22.14
C ALA A 356 17.60 -28.94 22.04
N MET A 357 17.77 -30.10 22.67
CA MET A 357 16.72 -31.12 22.77
C MET A 357 15.50 -30.65 23.55
N VAL A 358 15.66 -29.81 24.58
CA VAL A 358 14.53 -29.19 25.29
C VAL A 358 13.72 -28.33 24.33
N GLN A 359 14.37 -27.51 23.50
CA GLN A 359 13.66 -26.67 22.51
C GLN A 359 12.93 -27.54 21.47
N SER A 360 13.53 -28.62 21.02
CA SER A 360 12.87 -29.59 20.11
C SER A 360 11.58 -30.15 20.70
N ARG A 361 11.56 -30.52 21.99
CA ARG A 361 10.35 -31.01 22.66
C ARG A 361 9.26 -29.91 22.74
N LEU A 362 9.62 -28.66 22.99
CA LEU A 362 8.67 -27.57 22.98
C LEU A 362 8.07 -27.34 21.60
N LEU A 363 8.89 -27.41 20.55
CA LEU A 363 8.44 -27.28 19.17
C LEU A 363 7.51 -28.41 18.73
N GLU A 364 7.62 -29.61 19.30
CA GLU A 364 6.76 -30.77 18.96
C GLU A 364 5.26 -30.45 19.14
N ALA A 365 4.94 -29.61 20.16
CA ALA A 365 3.57 -29.19 20.45
C ALA A 365 3.11 -27.94 19.67
N ILE A 366 4.04 -27.16 19.10
CA ILE A 366 3.76 -25.85 18.51
C ILE A 366 3.88 -25.89 16.99
N ASP A 367 4.98 -26.47 16.47
CA ASP A 367 5.28 -26.56 15.04
C ASP A 367 6.11 -27.79 14.70
N VAL A 368 5.43 -28.80 14.14
CA VAL A 368 6.02 -30.10 13.78
C VAL A 368 7.10 -29.96 12.71
N GLU A 369 6.97 -29.03 11.77
CA GLU A 369 7.93 -28.87 10.68
C GLU A 369 9.24 -28.23 11.17
N LEU A 370 9.17 -27.20 12.01
CA LEU A 370 10.36 -26.63 12.64
C LEU A 370 11.02 -27.63 13.61
N ASN A 371 10.22 -28.46 14.32
CA ASN A 371 10.75 -29.52 15.14
C ASN A 371 11.55 -30.55 14.31
N LYS A 372 11.02 -30.99 13.16
CA LYS A 372 11.75 -31.90 12.26
C LYS A 372 13.09 -31.31 11.80
N LYS A 373 13.10 -30.04 11.44
CA LYS A 373 14.33 -29.32 11.05
C LYS A 373 15.35 -29.30 12.19
N LEU A 374 14.93 -28.95 13.40
CA LEU A 374 15.84 -28.89 14.54
C LEU A 374 16.35 -30.30 14.91
N ARG A 375 15.52 -31.32 14.83
CA ARG A 375 15.95 -32.75 15.03
C ARG A 375 16.98 -33.22 14.00
N ALA A 376 16.86 -32.74 12.76
CA ALA A 376 17.86 -33.03 11.74
C ALA A 376 19.23 -32.40 12.07
N GLU A 377 19.25 -31.18 12.58
CA GLU A 377 20.50 -30.55 13.05
C GLU A 377 21.05 -31.22 14.30
N LEU A 378 20.19 -31.70 15.20
CA LEU A 378 20.61 -32.48 16.37
C LEU A 378 21.27 -33.84 16.03
N GLN A 379 21.01 -34.42 14.86
CA GLN A 379 21.57 -35.72 14.42
C GLN A 379 22.91 -35.56 13.68
N ARG A 380 23.27 -34.35 13.28
CA ARG A 380 24.59 -34.02 12.70
C ARG A 380 25.65 -33.86 13.79
#